data_f6de59985a40879f6a2460fc22f3067e
#
_entry.id   f6de59985a40879f6a2460fc22f3067e
#
_cell.length_a   1.000
_cell.length_b   1.000
_cell.length_c   1.000
_cell.angle_alpha   90.00
_cell.angle_beta   90.00
_cell.angle_gamma   90.00
#
_symmetry.space_group_name_H-M   'P 1'
#
loop_
_entity.id
_entity.type
_entity.pdbx_description
1 polymer ?
#
loop_
_entity_poly.entity_id
_entity_poly.type
_entity_poly.pdbx_seq_one_letter_code
_entity_poly.pdbx_strand_id
1 'polypeptide(L)'
;KMMTSYVLATEIDEGRVALSDMVTVSENAWSQNPLFAGSSLMWIEPGKEVSIDDLQRGIVISSGNDATVAVAEHLAGSEAVFAEMMNSHAEKLGMIDTYYVNSHGLPDPDHVTTARDLATLSKAMIIEHPEHYAVYKEREFTYNNIKQYNRNSLLAEDPTVDGLKTGYTQEAGYCLVASAERRGMRLISVVLGTSSTRARKNETRSLLNYGFRFFETSELFEANQELDKPRIWKGQVDYVAVGILEETVVTLPRGKKKHLATNIELNQDIEAPVAVGDQLGTVTMSLDGETVFRGPVVALQAVEPGGFFARLWDMVL
;
A
#
# COMPACT_ATOMS: atom_id res chain seq x y z
N LYS A 1 8.40 -6.53 -10.14
CA LYS A 1 7.77 -5.44 -10.89
C LYS A 1 6.82 -4.57 -10.06
N MET A 2 6.11 -5.13 -9.10
CA MET A 2 5.30 -4.29 -8.19
C MET A 2 6.17 -3.34 -7.40
N MET A 3 7.31 -3.80 -6.87
CA MET A 3 8.28 -2.92 -6.19
C MET A 3 8.91 -1.93 -7.17
N THR A 4 9.26 -2.34 -8.39
CA THR A 4 9.73 -1.42 -9.45
C THR A 4 8.74 -0.29 -9.71
N SER A 5 7.45 -0.64 -9.80
CA SER A 5 6.36 0.33 -9.99
C SER A 5 6.17 1.22 -8.75
N TYR A 6 6.35 0.67 -7.54
CA TYR A 6 6.27 1.43 -6.29
C TYR A 6 7.40 2.44 -6.15
N VAL A 7 8.64 2.02 -6.42
CA VAL A 7 9.81 2.93 -6.41
C VAL A 7 9.61 4.05 -7.43
N LEU A 8 9.19 3.72 -8.67
CA LEU A 8 8.91 4.72 -9.69
C LEU A 8 7.83 5.72 -9.24
N ALA A 9 6.73 5.23 -8.66
CA ALA A 9 5.67 6.09 -8.13
C ALA A 9 6.18 7.02 -7.03
N THR A 10 7.00 6.52 -6.11
CA THR A 10 7.64 7.33 -5.06
C THR A 10 8.52 8.43 -5.66
N GLU A 11 9.35 8.11 -6.66
CA GLU A 11 10.22 9.10 -7.32
C GLU A 11 9.42 10.20 -8.03
N ILE A 12 8.25 9.84 -8.59
CA ILE A 12 7.35 10.82 -9.24
C ILE A 12 6.66 11.70 -8.19
N ASP A 13 6.10 11.11 -7.13
CA ASP A 13 5.39 11.86 -6.09
C ASP A 13 6.31 12.79 -5.30
N GLU A 14 7.58 12.43 -5.16
CA GLU A 14 8.61 13.30 -4.58
C GLU A 14 9.20 14.32 -5.56
N GLY A 15 8.74 14.34 -6.81
CA GLY A 15 9.12 15.32 -7.84
C GLY A 15 10.53 15.15 -8.40
N ARG A 16 11.15 13.99 -8.23
CA ARG A 16 12.49 13.71 -8.81
C ARG A 16 12.43 13.34 -10.27
N VAL A 17 11.32 12.78 -10.73
CA VAL A 17 11.02 12.52 -12.14
C VAL A 17 9.56 12.87 -12.43
N ALA A 18 9.24 13.12 -13.70
CA ALA A 18 7.89 13.40 -14.17
C ALA A 18 7.42 12.34 -15.18
N LEU A 19 6.11 12.11 -15.25
CA LEU A 19 5.53 11.18 -16.25
C LEU A 19 5.91 11.56 -17.70
N SER A 20 6.14 12.85 -17.94
CA SER A 20 6.55 13.38 -19.26
C SER A 20 8.04 13.23 -19.57
N ASP A 21 8.87 12.87 -18.59
CA ASP A 21 10.30 12.72 -18.81
C ASP A 21 10.59 11.60 -19.79
N MET A 22 11.59 11.85 -20.65
CA MET A 22 11.98 10.93 -21.71
C MET A 22 13.20 10.12 -21.29
N VAL A 23 13.10 8.83 -21.38
CA VAL A 23 14.16 7.87 -21.05
C VAL A 23 14.78 7.37 -22.34
N THR A 24 16.08 7.58 -22.51
CA THR A 24 16.83 6.97 -23.61
C THR A 24 17.07 5.50 -23.31
N VAL A 25 16.57 4.62 -24.16
CA VAL A 25 16.70 3.16 -23.99
C VAL A 25 18.14 2.73 -24.23
N SER A 26 18.73 2.02 -23.28
CA SER A 26 20.06 1.43 -23.38
C SER A 26 20.06 0.09 -24.12
N GLU A 27 21.25 -0.43 -24.46
CA GLU A 27 21.42 -1.79 -24.98
C GLU A 27 20.98 -2.86 -23.96
N ASN A 28 21.13 -2.61 -22.65
CA ASN A 28 20.69 -3.53 -21.59
C ASN A 28 19.16 -3.65 -21.55
N ALA A 29 18.46 -2.53 -21.75
CA ALA A 29 17.00 -2.46 -21.78
C ALA A 29 16.39 -2.84 -23.14
N TRP A 30 17.22 -3.26 -24.11
CA TRP A 30 16.72 -3.66 -25.41
C TRP A 30 15.82 -4.89 -25.35
N SER A 31 14.65 -4.81 -25.97
CA SER A 31 13.69 -5.93 -26.02
C SER A 31 14.25 -7.23 -26.63
N GLN A 32 15.30 -7.15 -27.47
CA GLN A 32 15.98 -8.30 -28.03
C GLN A 32 17.22 -8.75 -27.23
N ASN A 33 17.47 -8.16 -26.07
CA ASN A 33 18.54 -8.64 -25.18
C ASN A 33 18.30 -10.13 -24.86
N PRO A 34 19.31 -11.00 -25.04
CA PRO A 34 19.18 -12.44 -24.77
C PRO A 34 18.68 -12.78 -23.37
N LEU A 35 18.93 -11.93 -22.39
CA LEU A 35 18.42 -12.05 -21.02
C LEU A 35 16.89 -12.18 -20.99
N PHE A 36 16.21 -11.52 -21.91
CA PHE A 36 14.74 -11.47 -21.95
C PHE A 36 14.11 -12.53 -22.85
N ALA A 37 14.90 -13.45 -23.41
CA ALA A 37 14.41 -14.45 -24.33
C ALA A 37 13.22 -15.24 -23.77
N GLY A 38 12.09 -15.27 -24.49
CA GLY A 38 10.86 -15.95 -24.08
C GLY A 38 10.09 -15.28 -22.94
N SER A 39 10.50 -14.10 -22.50
CA SER A 39 9.83 -13.36 -21.42
C SER A 39 8.86 -12.28 -21.94
N SER A 40 8.28 -11.51 -21.02
CA SER A 40 7.33 -10.43 -21.33
C SER A 40 8.05 -9.13 -21.64
N LEU A 41 7.66 -8.46 -22.73
CA LEU A 41 8.32 -7.27 -23.26
C LEU A 41 7.31 -6.18 -23.59
N MET A 42 7.76 -4.92 -23.48
CA MET A 42 7.09 -3.74 -24.01
C MET A 42 7.49 -3.47 -25.48
N TRP A 43 8.62 -4.04 -25.93
CA TRP A 43 9.22 -3.90 -27.27
C TRP A 43 9.87 -2.53 -27.49
N ILE A 44 10.69 -2.10 -26.52
CA ILE A 44 11.52 -0.89 -26.66
C ILE A 44 12.85 -1.20 -27.35
N GLU A 45 13.43 -0.18 -27.98
CA GLU A 45 14.62 -0.30 -28.85
C GLU A 45 15.73 0.67 -28.40
N PRO A 46 17.02 0.28 -28.45
CA PRO A 46 18.13 1.13 -28.07
C PRO A 46 18.18 2.46 -28.81
N GLY A 47 18.56 3.50 -28.10
CA GLY A 47 18.67 4.86 -28.65
C GLY A 47 17.35 5.55 -28.94
N LYS A 48 16.21 4.89 -28.70
CA LYS A 48 14.89 5.53 -28.73
C LYS A 48 14.57 6.15 -27.38
N GLU A 49 13.76 7.20 -27.41
CA GLU A 49 13.24 7.83 -26.21
C GLU A 49 11.82 7.33 -25.92
N VAL A 50 11.56 7.00 -24.67
CA VAL A 50 10.27 6.50 -24.18
C VAL A 50 9.88 7.31 -22.96
N SER A 51 8.64 7.77 -22.89
CA SER A 51 8.16 8.52 -21.71
C SER A 51 8.07 7.62 -20.47
N ILE A 52 8.25 8.20 -19.30
CA ILE A 52 8.02 7.50 -18.01
C ILE A 52 6.58 6.98 -17.95
N ASP A 53 5.61 7.72 -18.47
CA ASP A 53 4.21 7.30 -18.55
C ASP A 53 4.02 6.01 -19.36
N ASP A 54 4.65 5.92 -20.55
CA ASP A 54 4.62 4.71 -21.35
C ASP A 54 5.36 3.54 -20.68
N LEU A 55 6.52 3.81 -20.05
CA LEU A 55 7.26 2.79 -19.31
C LEU A 55 6.47 2.23 -18.14
N GLN A 56 5.77 3.08 -17.38
CA GLN A 56 4.88 2.65 -16.30
C GLN A 56 3.79 1.70 -16.82
N ARG A 57 3.10 2.05 -17.92
CA ARG A 57 2.12 1.16 -18.57
C ARG A 57 2.74 -0.10 -19.10
N GLY A 58 3.93 0.00 -19.70
CA GLY A 58 4.70 -1.14 -20.16
C GLY A 58 5.01 -2.14 -19.04
N ILE A 59 5.40 -1.65 -17.85
CA ILE A 59 5.67 -2.48 -16.66
C ILE A 59 4.39 -3.14 -16.15
N VAL A 60 3.31 -2.38 -16.02
CA VAL A 60 2.08 -2.83 -15.38
C VAL A 60 1.27 -3.74 -16.31
N ILE A 61 0.99 -3.30 -17.53
CA ILE A 61 0.08 -3.94 -18.47
C ILE A 61 0.78 -5.01 -19.29
N SER A 62 1.86 -4.64 -19.99
CA SER A 62 2.64 -5.55 -20.83
C SER A 62 3.51 -6.50 -20.01
N SER A 63 3.78 -6.14 -18.74
CA SER A 63 4.74 -6.83 -17.89
C SER A 63 6.17 -6.82 -18.44
N GLY A 64 6.54 -5.73 -19.17
CA GLY A 64 7.80 -5.58 -19.88
C GLY A 64 9.02 -5.66 -18.96
N ASN A 65 9.91 -6.63 -19.20
CA ASN A 65 11.19 -6.71 -18.51
C ASN A 65 12.14 -5.61 -19.01
N ASP A 66 12.12 -5.35 -20.31
CA ASP A 66 12.82 -4.25 -20.97
C ASP A 66 12.47 -2.90 -20.34
N ALA A 67 11.18 -2.63 -20.14
CA ALA A 67 10.71 -1.40 -19.51
C ALA A 67 11.19 -1.26 -18.05
N THR A 68 11.29 -2.37 -17.29
CA THR A 68 11.79 -2.30 -15.91
C THR A 68 13.27 -1.94 -15.85
N VAL A 69 14.09 -2.46 -16.76
CA VAL A 69 15.52 -2.14 -16.84
C VAL A 69 15.71 -0.68 -17.26
N ALA A 70 14.93 -0.20 -18.25
CA ALA A 70 14.99 1.21 -18.65
C ALA A 70 14.68 2.17 -17.49
N VAL A 71 13.64 1.87 -16.70
CA VAL A 71 13.32 2.65 -15.50
C VAL A 71 14.41 2.53 -14.45
N ALA A 72 14.94 1.34 -14.20
CA ALA A 72 15.99 1.12 -13.21
C ALA A 72 17.26 1.91 -13.53
N GLU A 73 17.71 1.88 -14.78
CA GLU A 73 18.88 2.63 -15.22
C GLU A 73 18.64 4.14 -15.18
N HIS A 74 17.45 4.60 -15.55
CA HIS A 74 17.11 6.03 -15.49
C HIS A 74 17.12 6.58 -14.07
N LEU A 75 16.51 5.85 -13.12
CA LEU A 75 16.38 6.29 -11.73
C LEU A 75 17.67 6.13 -10.91
N ALA A 76 18.43 5.07 -11.17
CA ALA A 76 19.56 4.68 -10.31
C ALA A 76 20.90 4.58 -11.05
N GLY A 77 20.93 4.82 -12.35
CA GLY A 77 22.13 4.69 -13.19
C GLY A 77 22.52 3.24 -13.51
N SER A 78 22.03 2.25 -12.75
CA SER A 78 22.20 0.83 -13.03
C SER A 78 21.12 -0.02 -12.37
N GLU A 79 20.85 -1.20 -12.91
CA GLU A 79 19.91 -2.15 -12.34
C GLU A 79 20.34 -2.64 -10.93
N ALA A 80 21.64 -2.80 -10.69
CA ALA A 80 22.15 -3.21 -9.39
C ALA A 80 21.84 -2.18 -8.28
N VAL A 81 22.13 -0.90 -8.53
CA VAL A 81 21.81 0.20 -7.61
C VAL A 81 20.29 0.33 -7.43
N PHE A 82 19.51 0.11 -8.48
CA PHE A 82 18.07 0.11 -8.38
C PHE A 82 17.54 -1.04 -7.50
N ALA A 83 18.15 -2.24 -7.56
CA ALA A 83 17.80 -3.34 -6.66
C ALA A 83 18.08 -2.99 -5.19
N GLU A 84 19.14 -2.24 -4.89
CA GLU A 84 19.39 -1.71 -3.55
C GLU A 84 18.29 -0.71 -3.12
N MET A 85 17.83 0.17 -4.02
CA MET A 85 16.68 1.04 -3.75
C MET A 85 15.41 0.22 -3.46
N MET A 86 15.14 -0.83 -4.24
CA MET A 86 13.99 -1.72 -4.00
C MET A 86 14.08 -2.37 -2.61
N ASN A 87 15.26 -2.82 -2.19
CA ASN A 87 15.48 -3.42 -0.88
C ASN A 87 15.32 -2.40 0.26
N SER A 88 15.79 -1.16 0.07
CA SER A 88 15.56 -0.08 1.03
C SER A 88 14.07 0.22 1.24
N HIS A 89 13.28 0.22 0.16
CA HIS A 89 11.83 0.38 0.26
C HIS A 89 11.17 -0.84 0.91
N ALA A 90 11.62 -2.06 0.63
CA ALA A 90 11.14 -3.27 1.28
C ALA A 90 11.35 -3.22 2.80
N GLU A 91 12.53 -2.79 3.24
CA GLU A 91 12.84 -2.61 4.66
C GLU A 91 11.93 -1.56 5.32
N LYS A 92 11.76 -0.39 4.70
CA LYS A 92 10.87 0.67 5.20
C LYS A 92 9.41 0.22 5.33
N LEU A 93 8.96 -0.63 4.41
CA LEU A 93 7.61 -1.22 4.44
C LEU A 93 7.48 -2.40 5.42
N GLY A 94 8.58 -2.86 6.04
CA GLY A 94 8.57 -4.01 6.93
C GLY A 94 8.44 -5.36 6.21
N MET A 95 8.87 -5.45 4.95
CA MET A 95 8.85 -6.68 4.14
C MET A 95 10.09 -7.53 4.46
N ILE A 96 10.12 -8.12 5.65
CA ILE A 96 11.31 -8.74 6.24
C ILE A 96 11.75 -10.06 5.57
N ASP A 97 10.85 -10.69 4.82
CA ASP A 97 11.11 -11.96 4.10
C ASP A 97 11.24 -11.72 2.59
N THR A 98 11.57 -10.50 2.18
CA THR A 98 11.71 -10.11 0.77
C THR A 98 13.10 -9.57 0.48
N TYR A 99 13.70 -10.05 -0.62
CA TYR A 99 14.95 -9.54 -1.15
C TYR A 99 14.90 -9.47 -2.68
N TYR A 100 15.29 -8.34 -3.23
CA TYR A 100 15.30 -8.07 -4.67
C TYR A 100 16.74 -8.05 -5.20
N VAL A 101 16.98 -8.78 -6.30
CA VAL A 101 18.29 -8.82 -6.98
C VAL A 101 18.24 -8.07 -8.31
N ASN A 102 17.05 -7.97 -8.92
CA ASN A 102 16.83 -7.33 -10.19
C ASN A 102 15.47 -6.60 -10.25
N SER A 103 15.30 -5.74 -11.24
CA SER A 103 14.10 -4.92 -11.43
C SER A 103 12.91 -5.69 -12.02
N HIS A 104 13.20 -6.76 -12.76
CA HIS A 104 12.21 -7.45 -13.62
C HIS A 104 11.63 -8.73 -13.00
N GLY A 105 12.29 -9.34 -12.02
CA GLY A 105 11.80 -10.56 -11.37
C GLY A 105 12.04 -11.83 -12.20
N LEU A 106 13.03 -11.85 -13.10
CA LEU A 106 13.54 -13.11 -13.65
C LEU A 106 14.25 -13.90 -12.54
N PRO A 107 14.30 -15.24 -12.65
CA PRO A 107 14.81 -16.10 -11.59
C PRO A 107 16.23 -15.78 -11.16
N ASP A 108 16.41 -15.67 -9.87
CA ASP A 108 17.67 -15.66 -9.17
C ASP A 108 17.44 -16.32 -7.81
N PRO A 109 18.37 -17.16 -7.28
CA PRO A 109 18.18 -17.86 -6.01
C PRO A 109 17.90 -16.94 -4.83
N ASP A 110 18.45 -15.72 -4.85
CA ASP A 110 18.30 -14.73 -3.79
C ASP A 110 17.12 -13.77 -4.01
N HIS A 111 16.42 -13.87 -5.17
CA HIS A 111 15.26 -13.04 -5.47
C HIS A 111 13.98 -13.64 -4.90
N VAL A 112 13.68 -13.31 -3.65
CA VAL A 112 12.64 -13.98 -2.86
C VAL A 112 11.61 -13.01 -2.29
N THR A 113 10.40 -13.51 -2.02
CA THR A 113 9.33 -12.76 -1.35
C THR A 113 8.31 -13.72 -0.74
N THR A 114 7.38 -13.19 0.04
CA THR A 114 6.25 -13.94 0.63
C THR A 114 4.91 -13.35 0.21
N ALA A 115 3.83 -14.12 0.41
CA ALA A 115 2.48 -13.63 0.17
C ALA A 115 2.12 -12.45 1.11
N ARG A 116 2.63 -12.46 2.34
CA ARG A 116 2.42 -11.38 3.31
C ARG A 116 3.10 -10.09 2.86
N ASP A 117 4.34 -10.16 2.47
CA ASP A 117 5.11 -8.99 2.03
C ASP A 117 4.51 -8.38 0.75
N LEU A 118 4.08 -9.23 -0.20
CA LEU A 118 3.37 -8.74 -1.38
C LEU A 118 2.01 -8.09 -1.05
N ALA A 119 1.30 -8.56 -0.02
CA ALA A 119 0.11 -7.88 0.46
C ALA A 119 0.43 -6.53 1.11
N THR A 120 1.52 -6.44 1.87
CA THR A 120 2.05 -5.19 2.44
C THR A 120 2.40 -4.19 1.34
N LEU A 121 3.17 -4.59 0.33
CA LEU A 121 3.51 -3.76 -0.82
C LEU A 121 2.26 -3.30 -1.60
N SER A 122 1.29 -4.20 -1.77
CA SER A 122 0.03 -3.88 -2.46
C SER A 122 -0.77 -2.82 -1.71
N LYS A 123 -0.84 -2.95 -0.38
CA LYS A 123 -1.51 -1.97 0.49
C LYS A 123 -0.83 -0.60 0.38
N ALA A 124 0.51 -0.56 0.46
CA ALA A 124 1.28 0.67 0.33
C ALA A 124 1.03 1.34 -1.03
N MET A 125 1.12 0.60 -2.14
CA MET A 125 0.84 1.12 -3.49
C MET A 125 -0.56 1.73 -3.60
N ILE A 126 -1.57 1.10 -3.02
CA ILE A 126 -2.97 1.56 -3.10
C ILE A 126 -3.18 2.84 -2.28
N ILE A 127 -2.56 2.93 -1.10
CA ILE A 127 -2.80 4.02 -0.14
C ILE A 127 -1.90 5.22 -0.42
N GLU A 128 -0.62 4.98 -0.68
CA GLU A 128 0.39 6.03 -0.81
C GLU A 128 0.47 6.59 -2.23
N HIS A 129 0.17 5.78 -3.26
CA HIS A 129 0.29 6.12 -4.67
C HIS A 129 -1.01 5.86 -5.47
N PRO A 130 -2.17 6.41 -5.07
CA PRO A 130 -3.47 6.06 -5.66
C PRO A 130 -3.58 6.44 -7.15
N GLU A 131 -2.92 7.52 -7.60
CA GLU A 131 -2.91 7.95 -9.01
C GLU A 131 -2.13 6.95 -9.87
N HIS A 132 -0.97 6.49 -9.41
CA HIS A 132 -0.17 5.46 -10.08
C HIS A 132 -0.83 4.09 -10.02
N TYR A 133 -1.52 3.79 -8.90
CA TYR A 133 -2.31 2.58 -8.78
C TYR A 133 -3.42 2.47 -9.83
N ALA A 134 -4.00 3.60 -10.25
CA ALA A 134 -5.07 3.62 -11.25
C ALA A 134 -4.68 2.95 -12.58
N VAL A 135 -3.39 2.93 -12.94
CA VAL A 135 -2.88 2.26 -14.15
C VAL A 135 -3.10 0.74 -14.11
N TYR A 136 -3.14 0.13 -12.93
CA TYR A 136 -3.30 -1.32 -12.79
C TYR A 136 -4.65 -1.86 -13.28
N LYS A 137 -5.67 -1.01 -13.35
CA LYS A 137 -6.98 -1.40 -13.88
C LYS A 137 -7.11 -1.22 -15.39
N GLU A 138 -6.13 -0.61 -16.05
CA GLU A 138 -6.12 -0.49 -17.50
C GLU A 138 -6.02 -1.88 -18.14
N ARG A 139 -6.88 -2.13 -19.13
CA ARG A 139 -7.03 -3.47 -19.73
C ARG A 139 -6.11 -3.71 -20.92
N GLU A 140 -5.66 -2.65 -21.56
CA GLU A 140 -4.85 -2.72 -22.76
C GLU A 140 -3.94 -1.48 -22.85
N PHE A 141 -2.83 -1.64 -23.55
CA PHE A 141 -1.86 -0.62 -23.84
C PHE A 141 -1.29 -0.83 -25.23
N THR A 142 -1.08 0.24 -25.97
CA THR A 142 -0.47 0.17 -27.30
C THR A 142 0.79 1.00 -27.31
N TYR A 143 1.90 0.36 -27.58
CA TYR A 143 3.19 1.00 -27.78
C TYR A 143 3.79 0.51 -29.10
N ASN A 144 4.41 1.41 -29.87
CA ASN A 144 5.05 1.13 -31.15
C ASN A 144 4.15 0.31 -32.11
N ASN A 145 2.85 0.66 -32.17
CA ASN A 145 1.80 -0.04 -32.92
C ASN A 145 1.56 -1.49 -32.47
N ILE A 146 2.11 -1.93 -31.35
CA ILE A 146 1.89 -3.24 -30.77
C ILE A 146 0.89 -3.10 -29.62
N LYS A 147 -0.32 -3.62 -29.83
CA LYS A 147 -1.36 -3.68 -28.80
C LYS A 147 -1.14 -4.88 -27.90
N GLN A 148 -1.10 -4.64 -26.59
CA GLN A 148 -0.96 -5.67 -25.57
C GLN A 148 -2.09 -5.56 -24.55
N TYR A 149 -2.49 -6.69 -23.98
CA TYR A 149 -3.54 -6.75 -22.98
C TYR A 149 -2.98 -7.02 -21.59
N ASN A 150 -3.63 -6.43 -20.58
CA ASN A 150 -3.30 -6.73 -19.19
C ASN A 150 -3.50 -8.23 -18.93
N ARG A 151 -2.47 -8.85 -18.35
CA ARG A 151 -2.45 -10.30 -18.12
C ARG A 151 -3.34 -10.74 -16.95
N ASN A 152 -3.87 -9.80 -16.17
CA ASN A 152 -4.85 -10.06 -15.13
C ASN A 152 -6.26 -10.15 -15.76
N SER A 153 -6.66 -11.35 -16.15
CA SER A 153 -7.96 -11.58 -16.78
C SER A 153 -9.16 -11.30 -15.87
N LEU A 154 -8.98 -11.20 -14.54
CA LEU A 154 -10.05 -10.82 -13.63
C LEU A 154 -10.56 -9.40 -13.88
N LEU A 155 -9.73 -8.48 -14.37
CA LEU A 155 -10.14 -7.13 -14.74
C LEU A 155 -11.26 -7.08 -15.78
N ALA A 156 -11.34 -8.09 -16.65
CA ALA A 156 -12.40 -8.19 -17.67
C ALA A 156 -13.64 -8.92 -17.15
N GLU A 157 -13.48 -9.82 -16.17
CA GLU A 157 -14.52 -10.73 -15.70
C GLU A 157 -15.23 -10.22 -14.43
N ASP A 158 -14.57 -9.39 -13.61
CA ASP A 158 -15.12 -8.85 -12.36
C ASP A 158 -14.86 -7.34 -12.30
N PRO A 159 -15.89 -6.49 -12.45
CA PRO A 159 -15.74 -5.04 -12.46
C PRO A 159 -15.30 -4.45 -11.10
N THR A 160 -15.34 -5.25 -10.04
CA THR A 160 -14.87 -4.84 -8.69
C THR A 160 -13.37 -5.03 -8.52
N VAL A 161 -12.70 -5.79 -9.43
CA VAL A 161 -11.25 -5.97 -9.45
C VAL A 161 -10.60 -4.78 -10.17
N ASP A 162 -9.60 -4.16 -9.54
CA ASP A 162 -8.92 -2.97 -10.07
C ASP A 162 -7.38 -3.09 -10.09
N GLY A 163 -6.84 -4.24 -9.80
CA GLY A 163 -5.41 -4.55 -9.82
C GLY A 163 -5.14 -6.02 -9.52
N LEU A 164 -3.93 -6.41 -9.34
CA LEU A 164 -2.65 -5.75 -9.53
C LEU A 164 -1.83 -6.49 -10.61
N LYS A 165 -1.08 -7.51 -10.21
CA LYS A 165 -0.01 -8.04 -11.06
C LYS A 165 0.00 -9.57 -11.12
N THR A 166 0.18 -10.09 -12.33
CA THR A 166 0.48 -11.50 -12.56
C THR A 166 1.98 -11.73 -12.63
N GLY A 167 2.42 -12.93 -12.26
CA GLY A 167 3.78 -13.42 -12.44
C GLY A 167 3.79 -14.87 -12.93
N TYR A 168 4.90 -15.27 -13.56
CA TYR A 168 5.19 -16.65 -13.89
C TYR A 168 6.70 -16.82 -14.13
N THR A 169 7.27 -17.79 -13.45
CA THR A 169 8.54 -18.43 -13.79
C THR A 169 8.37 -19.93 -13.57
N GLN A 170 9.30 -20.75 -14.02
CA GLN A 170 9.21 -22.20 -13.76
C GLN A 170 9.33 -22.51 -12.26
N GLU A 171 10.18 -21.75 -11.55
CA GLU A 171 10.43 -21.87 -10.13
C GLU A 171 9.26 -21.42 -9.28
N ALA A 172 8.67 -20.26 -9.62
CA ALA A 172 7.60 -19.65 -8.84
C ALA A 172 6.20 -20.18 -9.18
N GLY A 173 6.01 -20.84 -10.33
CA GLY A 173 4.69 -21.20 -10.84
C GLY A 173 3.87 -19.97 -11.26
N TYR A 174 2.57 -20.15 -11.43
CA TYR A 174 1.67 -19.05 -11.82
C TYR A 174 1.18 -18.30 -10.59
N CYS A 175 1.45 -17.00 -10.55
CA CYS A 175 1.17 -16.10 -9.45
C CYS A 175 0.22 -14.98 -9.85
N LEU A 176 -0.60 -14.51 -8.90
CA LEU A 176 -1.46 -13.33 -9.06
C LEU A 176 -1.63 -12.63 -7.72
N VAL A 177 -1.31 -11.36 -7.70
CA VAL A 177 -1.76 -10.42 -6.68
C VAL A 177 -2.93 -9.66 -7.25
N ALA A 178 -4.06 -9.65 -6.56
CA ALA A 178 -5.25 -8.92 -6.99
C ALA A 178 -5.84 -8.09 -5.87
N SER A 179 -6.45 -6.97 -6.22
CA SER A 179 -7.27 -6.16 -5.33
C SER A 179 -8.67 -6.01 -5.91
N ALA A 180 -9.65 -6.00 -5.04
CA ALA A 180 -11.04 -5.74 -5.39
C ALA A 180 -11.71 -4.90 -4.30
N GLU A 181 -12.67 -4.05 -4.71
CA GLU A 181 -13.44 -3.22 -3.80
C GLU A 181 -14.95 -3.44 -4.01
N ARG A 182 -15.66 -3.77 -2.93
CA ARG A 182 -17.11 -3.95 -2.94
C ARG A 182 -17.74 -3.25 -1.74
N ARG A 183 -18.63 -2.29 -2.00
CA ARG A 183 -19.40 -1.57 -0.97
C ARG A 183 -18.50 -0.93 0.11
N GLY A 184 -17.42 -0.28 -0.32
CA GLY A 184 -16.47 0.37 0.58
C GLY A 184 -15.49 -0.57 1.31
N MET A 185 -15.57 -1.88 1.09
CA MET A 185 -14.60 -2.83 1.58
C MET A 185 -13.62 -3.22 0.49
N ARG A 186 -12.34 -3.00 0.71
CA ARG A 186 -11.25 -3.44 -0.18
C ARG A 186 -10.58 -4.69 0.36
N LEU A 187 -10.31 -5.65 -0.51
CA LEU A 187 -9.53 -6.84 -0.22
C LEU A 187 -8.37 -6.99 -1.18
N ILE A 188 -7.25 -7.46 -0.64
CA ILE A 188 -6.07 -7.87 -1.41
C ILE A 188 -5.94 -9.38 -1.28
N SER A 189 -5.78 -10.07 -2.43
CA SER A 189 -5.54 -11.50 -2.50
C SER A 189 -4.18 -11.76 -3.14
N VAL A 190 -3.36 -12.58 -2.49
CA VAL A 190 -2.06 -13.01 -3.00
C VAL A 190 -2.07 -14.53 -3.18
N VAL A 191 -1.93 -14.98 -4.41
CA VAL A 191 -1.91 -16.40 -4.80
C VAL A 191 -0.60 -16.67 -5.51
N LEU A 192 0.21 -17.56 -4.97
CA LEU A 192 1.53 -17.93 -5.47
C LEU A 192 1.59 -19.44 -5.77
N GLY A 193 2.45 -19.84 -6.71
CA GLY A 193 2.81 -21.24 -6.92
C GLY A 193 1.73 -22.12 -7.54
N THR A 194 0.75 -21.57 -8.26
CA THR A 194 -0.29 -22.39 -8.88
C THR A 194 0.19 -23.05 -10.19
N SER A 195 -0.53 -24.09 -10.62
CA SER A 195 -0.15 -24.92 -11.76
C SER A 195 -0.49 -24.31 -13.13
N SER A 196 -1.32 -23.26 -13.19
CA SER A 196 -1.76 -22.70 -14.47
C SER A 196 -2.35 -21.29 -14.31
N THR A 197 -2.50 -20.58 -15.45
CA THR A 197 -3.22 -19.30 -15.53
C THR A 197 -4.67 -19.42 -15.05
N ARG A 198 -5.33 -20.55 -15.34
CA ARG A 198 -6.70 -20.83 -14.90
C ARG A 198 -6.75 -21.06 -13.38
N ALA A 199 -5.81 -21.82 -12.85
CA ALA A 199 -5.72 -22.09 -11.41
C ALA A 199 -5.54 -20.80 -10.61
N ARG A 200 -4.51 -19.98 -10.92
CA ARG A 200 -4.28 -18.72 -10.20
C ARG A 200 -5.50 -17.80 -10.22
N LYS A 201 -6.19 -17.70 -11.37
CA LYS A 201 -7.42 -16.90 -11.49
C LYS A 201 -8.53 -17.42 -10.59
N ASN A 202 -8.79 -18.73 -10.62
CA ASN A 202 -9.87 -19.34 -9.85
C ASN A 202 -9.62 -19.26 -8.34
N GLU A 203 -8.39 -19.53 -7.89
CA GLU A 203 -8.00 -19.43 -6.48
C GLU A 203 -8.12 -18.00 -5.98
N THR A 204 -7.63 -17.02 -6.76
CA THR A 204 -7.79 -15.60 -6.44
C THR A 204 -9.25 -15.20 -6.29
N ARG A 205 -10.11 -15.60 -7.25
CA ARG A 205 -11.57 -15.35 -7.19
C ARG A 205 -12.19 -15.98 -5.94
N SER A 206 -11.80 -17.22 -5.62
CA SER A 206 -12.30 -17.93 -4.45
C SER A 206 -11.93 -17.22 -3.14
N LEU A 207 -10.68 -16.76 -3.03
CA LEU A 207 -10.23 -15.99 -1.85
C LEU A 207 -10.97 -14.65 -1.72
N LEU A 208 -11.10 -13.89 -2.79
CA LEU A 208 -11.85 -12.64 -2.77
C LEU A 208 -13.31 -12.86 -2.37
N ASN A 209 -13.97 -13.86 -2.96
CA ASN A 209 -15.36 -14.20 -2.62
C ASN A 209 -15.50 -14.69 -1.18
N TYR A 210 -14.53 -15.46 -0.66
CA TYR A 210 -14.47 -15.83 0.75
C TYR A 210 -14.40 -14.60 1.64
N GLY A 211 -13.46 -13.70 1.37
CA GLY A 211 -13.30 -12.47 2.14
C GLY A 211 -14.57 -11.62 2.16
N PHE A 212 -15.15 -11.31 1.00
CA PHE A 212 -16.38 -10.51 0.91
C PHE A 212 -17.61 -11.20 1.49
N ARG A 213 -17.64 -12.53 1.56
CA ARG A 213 -18.75 -13.27 2.15
C ARG A 213 -18.69 -13.30 3.67
N PHE A 214 -17.50 -13.52 4.23
CA PHE A 214 -17.34 -13.82 5.66
C PHE A 214 -16.85 -12.62 6.48
N PHE A 215 -16.39 -11.55 5.84
CA PHE A 215 -15.92 -10.35 6.49
C PHE A 215 -16.73 -9.14 6.05
N GLU A 216 -16.65 -8.08 6.86
CA GLU A 216 -17.22 -6.78 6.59
C GLU A 216 -16.35 -5.68 7.20
N THR A 217 -16.26 -4.54 6.51
CA THR A 217 -15.66 -3.34 7.08
C THR A 217 -16.72 -2.65 7.94
N SER A 218 -16.36 -2.35 9.16
CA SER A 218 -17.21 -1.66 10.12
C SER A 218 -16.51 -0.41 10.60
N GLU A 219 -17.22 0.70 10.58
CA GLU A 219 -16.80 1.92 11.25
C GLU A 219 -16.77 1.68 12.75
N LEU A 220 -15.64 2.01 13.38
CA LEU A 220 -15.44 1.94 14.82
C LEU A 220 -15.70 3.29 15.47
N PHE A 221 -15.18 4.36 14.86
CA PHE A 221 -15.28 5.73 15.34
C PHE A 221 -15.50 6.67 14.17
N GLU A 222 -16.38 7.65 14.35
CA GLU A 222 -16.56 8.77 13.44
C GLU A 222 -15.40 9.77 13.59
N ALA A 223 -15.18 10.60 12.57
CA ALA A 223 -14.21 11.68 12.65
C ALA A 223 -14.64 12.69 13.74
N ASN A 224 -13.69 13.14 14.56
CA ASN A 224 -13.89 14.01 15.71
C ASN A 224 -14.87 13.45 16.78
N GLN A 225 -14.99 12.14 16.87
CA GLN A 225 -15.81 11.50 17.88
C GLN A 225 -15.22 11.71 19.28
N GLU A 226 -15.98 12.37 20.14
CA GLU A 226 -15.63 12.51 21.56
C GLU A 226 -15.81 11.15 22.27
N LEU A 227 -14.78 10.72 23.00
CA LEU A 227 -14.80 9.47 23.78
C LEU A 227 -14.88 9.73 25.27
N ASP A 228 -14.28 10.82 25.79
CA ASP A 228 -14.28 11.17 27.19
C ASP A 228 -13.97 12.66 27.39
N LYS A 229 -14.14 13.13 28.63
CA LYS A 229 -13.82 14.50 29.10
C LYS A 229 -13.03 14.47 30.41
N PRO A 230 -11.74 14.07 30.38
CA PRO A 230 -10.93 14.07 31.58
C PRO A 230 -10.67 15.48 32.11
N ARG A 231 -10.36 15.56 33.40
CA ARG A 231 -9.87 16.79 34.02
C ARG A 231 -8.52 17.19 33.41
N ILE A 232 -8.36 18.49 33.17
CA ILE A 232 -7.08 19.07 32.77
C ILE A 232 -6.63 20.06 33.84
N TRP A 233 -5.38 19.92 34.29
CA TRP A 233 -4.79 20.75 35.32
C TRP A 233 -4.14 22.01 34.75
N LYS A 234 -4.09 23.09 35.49
CA LYS A 234 -3.42 24.37 35.14
C LYS A 234 -3.98 25.02 33.87
N GLY A 235 -5.15 24.60 33.41
CA GLY A 235 -5.82 25.09 32.21
C GLY A 235 -6.74 26.30 32.47
N GLN A 236 -7.19 26.94 31.37
CA GLN A 236 -8.27 27.94 31.43
C GLN A 236 -9.65 27.30 31.64
N VAL A 237 -9.75 25.98 31.43
CA VAL A 237 -10.94 25.15 31.65
C VAL A 237 -10.58 23.94 32.48
N ASP A 238 -11.58 23.35 33.17
CA ASP A 238 -11.36 22.22 34.06
C ASP A 238 -11.33 20.86 33.33
N TYR A 239 -11.86 20.79 32.11
CA TYR A 239 -11.99 19.56 31.36
C TYR A 239 -11.60 19.77 29.88
N VAL A 240 -11.01 18.74 29.28
CA VAL A 240 -10.66 18.72 27.86
C VAL A 240 -11.40 17.57 27.16
N ALA A 241 -12.06 17.88 26.04
CA ALA A 241 -12.65 16.83 25.21
C ALA A 241 -11.55 16.02 24.53
N VAL A 242 -11.58 14.70 24.69
CA VAL A 242 -10.62 13.78 24.08
C VAL A 242 -11.35 12.75 23.21
N GLY A 243 -10.72 12.32 22.13
CA GLY A 243 -11.34 11.39 21.20
C GLY A 243 -10.48 11.01 20.01
N ILE A 244 -11.15 10.71 18.89
CA ILE A 244 -10.54 10.29 17.64
C ILE A 244 -10.75 11.38 16.60
N LEU A 245 -9.66 11.85 15.95
CA LEU A 245 -9.76 12.91 14.93
C LEU A 245 -10.27 12.41 13.58
N GLU A 246 -9.88 11.21 13.18
CA GLU A 246 -10.18 10.66 11.85
C GLU A 246 -11.13 9.48 11.97
N GLU A 247 -11.98 9.31 10.94
CA GLU A 247 -12.81 8.12 10.82
C GLU A 247 -11.93 6.86 10.92
N THR A 248 -12.34 5.92 11.77
CA THR A 248 -11.62 4.66 11.96
C THR A 248 -12.50 3.49 11.58
N VAL A 249 -12.03 2.70 10.62
CA VAL A 249 -12.69 1.49 10.14
C VAL A 249 -11.84 0.26 10.42
N VAL A 250 -12.50 -0.89 10.63
CA VAL A 250 -11.84 -2.19 10.79
C VAL A 250 -12.57 -3.27 9.99
N THR A 251 -11.83 -4.23 9.47
CA THR A 251 -12.41 -5.41 8.83
C THR A 251 -12.53 -6.54 9.84
N LEU A 252 -13.75 -7.00 10.04
CA LEU A 252 -14.13 -8.01 11.05
C LEU A 252 -14.88 -9.17 10.39
N PRO A 253 -14.90 -10.36 11.03
CA PRO A 253 -15.86 -11.39 10.67
C PRO A 253 -17.29 -10.84 10.77
N ARG A 254 -18.11 -11.15 9.76
CA ARG A 254 -19.45 -10.58 9.59
C ARG A 254 -20.32 -10.82 10.83
N GLY A 255 -20.97 -9.76 11.29
CA GLY A 255 -21.86 -9.78 12.47
C GLY A 255 -21.13 -9.77 13.82
N LYS A 256 -19.80 -9.64 13.84
CA LYS A 256 -19.02 -9.61 15.09
C LYS A 256 -18.84 -8.21 15.69
N LYS A 257 -19.21 -7.12 14.99
CA LYS A 257 -19.08 -5.75 15.51
C LYS A 257 -19.65 -5.60 16.94
N LYS A 258 -20.80 -6.22 17.23
CA LYS A 258 -21.46 -6.16 18.55
C LYS A 258 -20.71 -6.86 19.68
N HIS A 259 -19.69 -7.63 19.38
CA HIS A 259 -18.87 -8.35 20.36
C HIS A 259 -17.54 -7.65 20.63
N LEU A 260 -17.32 -6.47 20.03
CA LEU A 260 -16.13 -5.68 20.31
C LEU A 260 -16.18 -5.17 21.75
N ALA A 261 -15.07 -5.34 22.45
CA ALA A 261 -14.80 -4.70 23.74
C ALA A 261 -13.89 -3.49 23.51
N THR A 262 -14.25 -2.35 24.10
CA THR A 262 -13.47 -1.11 24.04
C THR A 262 -12.83 -0.86 25.39
N ASN A 263 -11.52 -0.58 25.39
CA ASN A 263 -10.76 -0.11 26.55
C ASN A 263 -10.10 1.22 26.21
N ILE A 264 -10.30 2.23 27.05
CA ILE A 264 -9.70 3.56 26.93
C ILE A 264 -8.79 3.76 28.13
N GLU A 265 -7.52 4.03 27.87
CA GLU A 265 -6.52 4.34 28.87
C GLU A 265 -6.05 5.76 28.64
N LEU A 266 -6.40 6.68 29.53
CA LEU A 266 -5.98 8.07 29.48
C LEU A 266 -4.70 8.25 30.31
N ASN A 267 -3.89 9.24 29.91
CA ASN A 267 -2.72 9.65 30.67
C ASN A 267 -3.16 10.16 32.05
N GLN A 268 -2.38 9.85 33.06
CA GLN A 268 -2.53 10.47 34.38
C GLN A 268 -2.01 11.92 34.31
N ASP A 269 -2.66 12.81 35.04
CA ASP A 269 -2.23 14.20 35.19
C ASP A 269 -2.08 14.98 33.86
N ILE A 270 -3.19 15.07 33.12
CA ILE A 270 -3.22 15.90 31.93
C ILE A 270 -3.10 17.38 32.32
N GLU A 271 -2.07 18.06 31.86
CA GLU A 271 -1.78 19.48 32.17
C GLU A 271 -1.83 20.35 30.92
N ALA A 272 -2.36 21.57 31.07
CA ALA A 272 -2.29 22.59 30.04
C ALA A 272 -0.86 23.20 29.93
N PRO A 273 -0.42 23.65 28.72
CA PRO A 273 -1.20 23.70 27.50
C PRO A 273 -1.30 22.35 26.78
N VAL A 274 -2.40 22.13 26.06
CA VAL A 274 -2.55 21.06 25.08
C VAL A 274 -3.07 21.64 23.77
N ALA A 275 -2.54 21.14 22.64
CA ALA A 275 -3.02 21.47 21.30
C ALA A 275 -3.99 20.41 20.80
N VAL A 276 -4.80 20.76 19.78
CA VAL A 276 -5.61 19.77 19.06
C VAL A 276 -4.68 18.74 18.44
N GLY A 277 -4.96 17.45 18.65
CA GLY A 277 -4.16 16.33 18.16
C GLY A 277 -3.11 15.83 19.14
N ASP A 278 -2.85 16.52 20.25
CA ASP A 278 -1.93 16.02 21.28
C ASP A 278 -2.47 14.70 21.87
N GLN A 279 -1.62 13.68 21.90
CA GLN A 279 -1.99 12.37 22.43
C GLN A 279 -2.13 12.39 23.94
N LEU A 280 -3.32 12.14 24.43
CA LEU A 280 -3.68 12.12 25.84
C LEU A 280 -4.08 10.73 26.36
N GLY A 281 -4.01 9.72 25.50
CA GLY A 281 -4.32 8.36 25.87
C GLY A 281 -4.22 7.38 24.71
N THR A 282 -4.76 6.19 24.93
CA THR A 282 -4.84 5.12 23.94
C THR A 282 -6.20 4.44 24.05
N VAL A 283 -6.82 4.18 22.91
CA VAL A 283 -7.99 3.30 22.83
C VAL A 283 -7.59 1.97 22.21
N THR A 284 -8.04 0.88 22.82
CA THR A 284 -7.84 -0.48 22.33
C THR A 284 -9.20 -1.14 22.14
N MET A 285 -9.44 -1.71 20.97
CA MET A 285 -10.61 -2.53 20.70
C MET A 285 -10.19 -3.98 20.49
N SER A 286 -10.90 -4.89 21.15
CA SER A 286 -10.62 -6.31 21.06
C SER A 286 -11.88 -7.10 20.68
N LEU A 287 -11.68 -8.20 19.94
CA LEU A 287 -12.67 -9.19 19.59
C LEU A 287 -12.23 -10.55 20.11
N ASP A 288 -13.05 -11.16 20.95
CA ASP A 288 -12.79 -12.48 21.56
C ASP A 288 -11.40 -12.52 22.27
N GLY A 289 -10.93 -11.37 22.81
CA GLY A 289 -9.65 -11.20 23.52
C GLY A 289 -8.45 -10.83 22.62
N GLU A 290 -8.60 -10.84 21.31
CA GLU A 290 -7.56 -10.39 20.39
C GLU A 290 -7.73 -8.92 20.03
N THR A 291 -6.64 -8.14 20.05
CA THR A 291 -6.67 -6.73 19.65
C THR A 291 -6.89 -6.62 18.15
N VAL A 292 -7.98 -5.95 17.76
CA VAL A 292 -8.32 -5.67 16.35
C VAL A 292 -8.02 -4.23 15.94
N PHE A 293 -7.94 -3.32 16.92
CA PHE A 293 -7.54 -1.94 16.72
C PHE A 293 -6.87 -1.39 17.98
N ARG A 294 -5.85 -0.57 17.78
CA ARG A 294 -5.22 0.26 18.80
C ARG A 294 -4.79 1.58 18.20
N GLY A 295 -5.24 2.67 18.82
CA GLY A 295 -4.95 4.01 18.31
C GLY A 295 -4.84 5.05 19.40
N PRO A 296 -4.33 6.26 19.09
CA PRO A 296 -4.23 7.36 20.04
C PRO A 296 -5.63 7.92 20.36
N VAL A 297 -5.83 8.30 21.61
CA VAL A 297 -6.88 9.21 22.04
C VAL A 297 -6.24 10.59 22.17
N VAL A 298 -6.78 11.57 21.46
CA VAL A 298 -6.16 12.90 21.33
C VAL A 298 -7.08 14.00 21.81
N ALA A 299 -6.51 15.16 22.11
CA ALA A 299 -7.28 16.37 22.42
C ALA A 299 -8.05 16.82 21.16
N LEU A 300 -9.38 16.99 21.29
CA LEU A 300 -10.25 17.51 20.24
C LEU A 300 -10.34 19.03 20.23
N GLN A 301 -9.87 19.67 21.29
CA GLN A 301 -9.80 21.13 21.42
C GLN A 301 -8.50 21.54 22.10
N ALA A 302 -7.98 22.70 21.75
CA ALA A 302 -6.83 23.28 22.45
C ALA A 302 -7.25 23.81 23.81
N VAL A 303 -6.39 23.70 24.80
CA VAL A 303 -6.57 24.29 26.12
C VAL A 303 -5.31 25.08 26.49
N GLU A 304 -5.49 26.38 26.59
CA GLU A 304 -4.44 27.30 26.98
C GLU A 304 -4.16 27.25 28.49
N PRO A 305 -2.98 27.66 28.95
CA PRO A 305 -2.67 27.74 30.38
C PRO A 305 -3.58 28.71 31.12
N GLY A 306 -4.07 28.30 32.25
CA GLY A 306 -4.84 29.13 33.15
C GLY A 306 -4.03 30.30 33.76
N GLY A 307 -4.72 31.32 34.28
CA GLY A 307 -4.11 32.45 34.98
C GLY A 307 -3.35 32.01 36.25
N PHE A 308 -2.53 32.91 36.80
CA PHE A 308 -1.66 32.65 37.96
C PHE A 308 -2.40 32.00 39.15
N PHE A 309 -3.61 32.48 39.45
CA PHE A 309 -4.42 31.95 40.59
C PHE A 309 -4.98 30.55 40.30
N ALA A 310 -5.39 30.23 39.06
CA ALA A 310 -5.84 28.89 38.67
C ALA A 310 -4.71 27.85 38.84
N ARG A 311 -3.51 28.20 38.38
CA ARG A 311 -2.31 27.35 38.52
C ARG A 311 -1.91 27.10 39.98
N LEU A 312 -2.05 28.14 40.84
CA LEU A 312 -1.74 28.00 42.27
C LEU A 312 -2.71 27.10 43.00
N TRP A 313 -3.99 27.17 42.62
CA TRP A 313 -5.07 26.34 43.16
C TRP A 313 -4.91 24.87 42.82
N ASP A 314 -4.57 24.57 41.56
CA ASP A 314 -4.29 23.22 41.07
C ASP A 314 -3.00 22.59 41.66
N MET A 315 -2.12 23.35 42.29
CA MET A 315 -0.93 22.84 43.00
C MET A 315 -1.27 22.35 44.42
N VAL A 316 -2.44 22.69 44.96
CA VAL A 316 -2.82 22.41 46.36
C VAL A 316 -3.83 21.26 46.43
N LEU A 317 -4.46 20.92 45.32
CA LEU A 317 -5.40 19.81 45.17
C LEU A 317 -4.67 18.54 44.64
#